data_c81e1ffbe21396e0f2eb65b08c04aac3
#
_entry.id   c81e1ffbe21396e0f2eb65b08c04aac3
#
_cell.length_a   1.000
_cell.length_b   1.000
_cell.length_c   1.000
_cell.angle_alpha   90.00
_cell.angle_beta   90.00
_cell.angle_gamma   90.00
#
_symmetry.space_group_name_H-M   'P 1'
#
loop_
_entity.id
_entity.type
_entity.pdbx_description
1 polymer ?
#
loop_
_entity_poly.entity_id
_entity_poly.type
_entity_poly.pdbx_seq_one_letter_code
_entity_poly.pdbx_strand_id
1 'polypeptide(L)'
;DNYPPGTRIMLVSMGDDPHPIESNTRGTVKAVDDIGTLHCVFDNGRSLGVVPGKDSFRKLTAEELAEEQEMTESQEFGMKMQ
;
A
#
# COMPACT_ATOMS: atom_id res chain seq x y z
N ASP A 1 8.40 -15.50 0.19
CA ASP A 1 7.06 -14.97 0.28
C ASP A 1 6.82 -13.87 -0.72
N ASN A 2 5.59 -13.83 -1.19
CA ASN A 2 5.22 -12.91 -2.27
C ASN A 2 5.08 -11.46 -1.80
N TYR A 3 4.93 -11.25 -0.50
CA TYR A 3 4.68 -9.93 0.07
C TYR A 3 5.57 -9.69 1.28
N PRO A 4 6.87 -9.52 1.07
CA PRO A 4 7.76 -9.23 2.20
C PRO A 4 7.45 -7.86 2.79
N PRO A 5 7.84 -7.62 4.05
CA PRO A 5 7.63 -6.31 4.66
C PRO A 5 8.23 -5.21 3.79
N GLY A 6 7.49 -4.14 3.63
CA GLY A 6 7.90 -3.04 2.77
C GLY A 6 7.33 -3.08 1.37
N THR A 7 6.64 -4.18 1.00
CA THR A 7 6.01 -4.27 -0.32
C THR A 7 4.92 -3.22 -0.44
N ARG A 8 4.93 -2.47 -1.54
CA ARG A 8 3.89 -1.50 -1.82
C ARG A 8 2.78 -2.14 -2.62
N ILE A 9 1.56 -1.90 -2.21
CA ILE A 9 0.38 -2.44 -2.89
C ILE A 9 -0.64 -1.34 -3.14
N MET A 10 -1.57 -1.64 -4.05
CA MET A 10 -2.73 -0.79 -4.28
C MET A 10 -3.97 -1.60 -3.99
N LEU A 11 -4.84 -1.05 -3.15
CA LEU A 11 -6.11 -1.68 -2.86
C LEU A 11 -7.10 -1.36 -3.98
N VAL A 12 -7.67 -2.39 -4.55
CA VAL A 12 -8.66 -2.24 -5.61
C VAL A 12 -10.06 -2.20 -5.03
N SER A 13 -10.37 -3.13 -4.15
CA SER A 13 -11.66 -3.10 -3.43
C SER A 13 -11.56 -3.98 -2.21
N MET A 14 -12.28 -3.62 -1.17
CA MET A 14 -12.39 -4.47 0.02
C MET A 14 -13.69 -5.26 -0.03
N GLY A 15 -13.69 -6.39 0.68
CA GLY A 15 -14.88 -7.24 0.76
C GLY A 15 -15.91 -6.66 1.72
N ASP A 16 -16.23 -7.41 2.77
CA ASP A 16 -17.34 -7.07 3.66
C ASP A 16 -16.95 -6.22 4.87
N ASP A 17 -16.08 -5.27 4.68
CA ASP A 17 -15.66 -4.40 5.77
C ASP A 17 -16.68 -3.28 5.94
N PRO A 18 -17.19 -3.03 7.17
CA PRO A 18 -18.13 -1.94 7.39
C PRO A 18 -17.52 -0.55 7.18
N HIS A 19 -16.20 -0.44 7.27
CA HIS A 19 -15.51 0.81 7.05
C HIS A 19 -14.35 0.59 6.08
N PRO A 20 -14.65 0.29 4.82
CA PRO A 20 -13.59 -0.06 3.88
C PRO A 20 -12.69 1.11 3.53
N ILE A 21 -11.46 0.78 3.20
CA ILE A 21 -10.54 1.76 2.65
C ILE A 21 -10.94 2.01 1.19
N GLU A 22 -10.87 3.25 0.77
CA GLU A 22 -11.26 3.62 -0.58
C GLU A 22 -10.43 2.88 -1.63
N SER A 23 -11.07 2.61 -2.77
CA SER A 23 -10.40 1.99 -3.90
C SER A 23 -9.24 2.85 -4.37
N ASN A 24 -8.21 2.19 -4.88
CA ASN A 24 -7.01 2.84 -5.41
C ASN A 24 -6.15 3.51 -4.34
N THR A 25 -6.36 3.16 -3.07
CA THR A 25 -5.49 3.64 -2.00
C THR A 25 -4.24 2.77 -1.96
N ARG A 26 -3.07 3.40 -1.90
CA ARG A 26 -1.80 2.69 -1.82
C ARG A 26 -1.44 2.44 -0.36
N GLY A 27 -0.72 1.36 -0.14
CA GLY A 27 -0.31 1.00 1.21
C GLY A 27 0.97 0.19 1.20
N THR A 28 1.48 -0.05 2.41
CA THR A 28 2.71 -0.82 2.62
C THR A 28 2.43 -2.02 3.47
N VAL A 29 2.87 -3.20 3.03
CA VAL A 29 2.75 -4.42 3.81
C VAL A 29 3.77 -4.36 4.94
N LYS A 30 3.32 -4.55 6.16
CA LYS A 30 4.21 -4.59 7.34
C LYS A 30 4.52 -6.00 7.75
N ALA A 31 3.58 -6.91 7.60
CA ALA A 31 3.75 -8.30 7.97
C ALA A 31 2.66 -9.15 7.32
N VAL A 32 2.93 -10.44 7.21
CA VAL A 32 1.92 -11.41 6.78
C VAL A 32 1.82 -12.44 7.89
N ASP A 33 0.62 -12.69 8.39
CA ASP A 33 0.47 -13.63 9.51
C ASP A 33 0.32 -15.08 9.00
N ASP A 34 0.13 -15.99 9.96
CA ASP A 34 0.11 -17.43 9.66
C ASP A 34 -1.04 -17.85 8.76
N ILE A 35 -2.10 -17.09 8.74
CA ILE A 35 -3.26 -17.40 7.89
C ILE A 35 -3.26 -16.64 6.58
N GLY A 36 -2.19 -15.89 6.33
CA GLY A 36 -2.03 -15.21 5.05
C GLY A 36 -2.60 -13.82 4.98
N THR A 37 -3.05 -13.24 6.09
CA THR A 37 -3.56 -11.87 6.12
C THR A 37 -2.38 -10.90 6.05
N LEU A 38 -2.45 -9.95 5.11
CA LEU A 38 -1.43 -8.93 4.96
C LEU A 38 -1.76 -7.76 5.87
N HIS A 39 -0.92 -7.53 6.87
CA HIS A 39 -1.09 -6.39 7.77
C HIS A 39 -0.46 -5.18 7.12
N CYS A 40 -1.29 -4.23 6.72
CA CYS A 40 -0.86 -3.10 5.90
C CYS A 40 -1.14 -1.78 6.59
N VAL A 41 -0.27 -0.81 6.34
CA VAL A 41 -0.52 0.58 6.69
C VAL A 41 -0.72 1.33 5.38
N PHE A 42 -1.86 1.99 5.26
CA PHE A 42 -2.23 2.69 4.03
C PHE A 42 -1.83 4.16 4.09
N ASP A 43 -1.65 4.75 2.92
CA ASP A 43 -1.16 6.13 2.82
C ASP A 43 -2.13 7.16 3.40
N ASN A 44 -3.40 6.77 3.59
CA ASN A 44 -4.38 7.62 4.24
C ASN A 44 -4.30 7.57 5.76
N GLY A 45 -3.31 6.87 6.32
CA GLY A 45 -3.10 6.76 7.76
C GLY A 45 -3.82 5.61 8.43
N ARG A 46 -4.62 4.85 7.70
CA ARG A 46 -5.33 3.70 8.27
C ARG A 46 -4.49 2.43 8.20
N SER A 47 -4.71 1.55 9.16
CA SER A 47 -4.08 0.23 9.20
C SER A 47 -5.17 -0.82 9.15
N LEU A 48 -5.04 -1.76 8.22
CA LEU A 48 -6.02 -2.84 8.10
C LEU A 48 -5.34 -4.09 7.58
N GLY A 49 -5.95 -5.24 7.92
CA GLY A 49 -5.55 -6.51 7.34
C GLY A 49 -6.23 -6.71 6.00
N VAL A 50 -5.46 -7.07 4.99
CA VAL A 50 -5.96 -7.38 3.66
C VAL A 50 -5.93 -8.89 3.49
N VAL A 51 -7.07 -9.47 3.14
CA VAL A 51 -7.22 -10.92 3.03
C VAL A 51 -7.28 -11.32 1.56
N PRO A 52 -6.24 -12.02 1.06
CA PRO A 52 -6.29 -12.52 -0.32
C PRO A 52 -7.52 -13.39 -0.53
N GLY A 53 -8.21 -13.15 -1.64
CA GLY A 53 -9.43 -13.89 -1.95
C GLY A 53 -10.70 -13.19 -1.51
N LYS A 54 -10.64 -12.35 -0.49
CA LYS A 54 -11.77 -11.53 -0.05
C LYS A 54 -11.64 -10.10 -0.54
N ASP A 55 -10.43 -9.59 -0.46
CA ASP A 55 -10.13 -8.21 -0.84
C ASP A 55 -9.34 -8.23 -2.14
N SER A 56 -9.63 -7.31 -3.03
CA SER A 56 -8.90 -7.21 -4.29
C SER A 56 -7.80 -6.18 -4.16
N PHE A 57 -6.57 -6.59 -4.44
CA PHE A 57 -5.41 -5.72 -4.34
C PHE A 57 -4.34 -6.23 -5.29
N ARG A 58 -3.34 -5.40 -5.54
CA ARG A 58 -2.21 -5.81 -6.36
C ARG A 58 -0.95 -5.05 -5.92
N LYS A 59 0.20 -5.60 -6.26
CA LYS A 59 1.45 -4.91 -6.04
C LYS A 59 1.54 -3.71 -6.98
N LEU A 60 2.23 -2.67 -6.56
CA LEU A 60 2.50 -1.56 -7.46
C LEU A 60 3.46 -2.00 -8.56
N THR A 61 3.25 -1.45 -9.75
CA THR A 61 4.16 -1.71 -10.87
C THR A 61 5.46 -0.93 -10.67
N ALA A 62 6.50 -1.31 -11.42
CA ALA A 62 7.77 -0.58 -11.39
C ALA A 62 7.56 0.88 -11.74
N GLU A 63 6.66 1.13 -12.68
CA GLU A 63 6.33 2.49 -13.11
C GLU A 63 5.71 3.30 -11.99
N GLU A 64 4.79 2.69 -11.25
CA GLU A 64 4.14 3.35 -10.12
C GLU A 64 5.12 3.63 -9.00
N LEU A 65 6.03 2.69 -8.74
CA LEU A 65 7.07 2.90 -7.74
C LEU A 65 8.01 4.04 -8.13
N ALA A 66 8.33 4.12 -9.40
CA ALA A 66 9.17 5.21 -9.90
C ALA A 66 8.49 6.55 -9.73
N GLU A 67 7.18 6.61 -9.98
CA GLU A 67 6.41 7.83 -9.77
C GLU A 67 6.49 8.30 -8.32
N GLU A 68 6.38 7.37 -7.38
CA GLU A 68 6.47 7.71 -5.96
C GLU A 68 7.85 8.28 -5.62
N GLN A 69 8.88 7.69 -6.16
CA GLN A 69 10.24 8.17 -5.93
C GLN A 69 10.47 9.55 -6.50
N GLU A 70 9.97 9.81 -7.70
CA GLU A 70 10.10 11.12 -8.31
C GLU A 70 9.44 12.20 -7.46
N MET A 71 8.26 11.92 -6.93
CA MET A 71 7.57 12.86 -6.08
C MET A 71 8.37 13.17 -4.81
N THR A 72 8.95 12.13 -4.21
CA THR A 72 9.75 12.29 -3.01
C THR A 72 11.00 13.12 -3.30
N GLU A 73 11.66 12.83 -4.41
CA GLU A 73 12.86 13.58 -4.80
C GLU A 73 12.54 15.05 -5.05
N SER A 74 11.42 15.31 -5.71
CA SER A 74 11.00 16.68 -5.97
C SER A 74 10.77 17.45 -4.68
N GLN A 75 10.16 16.82 -3.70
CA GLN A 75 9.92 17.46 -2.42
C GLN A 75 11.23 17.78 -1.70
N GLU A 76 12.15 16.82 -1.70
CA GLU A 76 13.45 17.03 -1.09
C GLU A 76 14.20 18.20 -1.74
N PHE A 77 14.18 18.23 -3.05
CA PHE A 77 14.84 19.27 -3.79
C PHE A 77 14.27 20.64 -3.46
N GLY A 78 12.96 20.72 -3.37
CA GLY A 78 12.29 21.96 -2.98
C GLY A 78 12.70 22.44 -1.61
N MET A 79 12.83 21.52 -0.67
CA MET A 79 13.25 21.86 0.68
C MET A 79 14.69 22.38 0.71
N LYS A 80 15.55 21.80 -0.07
CA LYS A 80 16.95 22.22 -0.13
C LYS A 80 17.11 23.62 -0.71
N MET A 81 16.22 23.98 -1.58
CA MET A 81 16.27 25.30 -2.20
C MET A 81 15.91 26.42 -1.23
N GLN A 82 15.28 26.07 -0.15
CA GLN A 82 14.90 27.03 0.87
C GLN A 82 15.98 27.15 1.94
#